data_418cca043da061995fcd5b1a8eba73a9
#
_entry.id   418cca043da061995fcd5b1a8eba73a9
#
_cell.length_a   1.000
_cell.length_b   1.000
_cell.length_c   1.000
_cell.angle_alpha   90.00
_cell.angle_beta   90.00
_cell.angle_gamma   90.00
#
_symmetry.space_group_name_H-M   'P 1'
#
loop_
_entity.id
_entity.type
_entity.pdbx_description
1 polymer ?
#
loop_
_entity_poly.entity_id
_entity_poly.type
_entity_poly.pdbx_seq_one_letter_code
_entity_poly.pdbx_strand_id
1 'polypeptide(L)'
;EATTRRIVSEGGKVVIADHSEKRAEQLANELTHAGADVRHVYFSATELQSCKELIDFSMNEYQRIDVLINNVGGTDPKRDLSIEKLDINYFDEAFHLNLCCTMYLSQQVIPIMTANGGGNIVNVASISGLTADANGTLYGASKAGVINLTKYIATQMGKKNIRCNAVAPGLVLTPAALDNLNEDVRNIFLGQCATPYLGEPEDVAATIAFLASNDARYITGQTIVVDGGLTVHNPTVALS
;
A
#
# COMPACT_ATOMS: atom_id res chain seq x y z
N GLU A 1 -1.80 -9.31 -4.32
CA GLU A 1 -2.69 -10.39 -4.70
C GLU A 1 -4.11 -10.13 -4.19
N ALA A 2 -4.41 -10.14 -2.88
CA ALA A 2 -5.77 -9.95 -2.34
C ALA A 2 -6.47 -8.71 -2.92
N THR A 3 -5.78 -7.57 -3.00
CA THR A 3 -6.31 -6.33 -3.61
C THR A 3 -6.66 -6.52 -5.09
N THR A 4 -5.80 -7.20 -5.87
CA THR A 4 -6.07 -7.49 -7.28
C THR A 4 -7.33 -8.35 -7.42
N ARG A 5 -7.43 -9.44 -6.65
CA ARG A 5 -8.61 -10.33 -6.65
C ARG A 5 -9.88 -9.57 -6.30
N ARG A 6 -9.80 -8.69 -5.29
CA ARG A 6 -10.94 -7.89 -4.87
C ARG A 6 -11.40 -6.90 -5.94
N ILE A 7 -10.50 -6.12 -6.54
CA ILE A 7 -10.83 -5.16 -7.60
C ILE A 7 -11.42 -5.87 -8.83
N VAL A 8 -10.84 -7.00 -9.21
CA VAL A 8 -11.32 -7.83 -10.34
C VAL A 8 -12.73 -8.38 -10.06
N SER A 9 -13.01 -8.85 -8.83
CA SER A 9 -14.34 -9.37 -8.48
C SER A 9 -15.44 -8.30 -8.54
N GLU A 10 -15.05 -7.04 -8.49
CA GLU A 10 -15.96 -5.89 -8.65
C GLU A 10 -15.97 -5.34 -10.11
N GLY A 11 -15.38 -6.08 -11.06
CA GLY A 11 -15.38 -5.74 -12.49
C GLY A 11 -14.27 -4.77 -12.92
N GLY A 12 -13.29 -4.51 -12.07
CA GLY A 12 -12.15 -3.66 -12.41
C GLY A 12 -11.16 -4.36 -13.35
N LYS A 13 -10.56 -3.60 -14.27
CA LYS A 13 -9.42 -4.04 -15.07
C LYS A 13 -8.12 -3.69 -14.33
N VAL A 14 -7.15 -4.60 -14.30
CA VAL A 14 -5.97 -4.43 -13.44
C VAL A 14 -4.67 -4.69 -14.20
N VAL A 15 -3.69 -3.79 -13.99
CA VAL A 15 -2.28 -4.05 -14.28
C VAL A 15 -1.60 -4.42 -12.97
N ILE A 16 -1.05 -5.63 -12.89
CA ILE A 16 -0.26 -6.12 -11.76
C ILE A 16 1.20 -5.74 -12.00
N ALA A 17 1.76 -4.93 -11.10
CA ALA A 17 3.16 -4.53 -11.11
C ALA A 17 3.89 -5.18 -9.92
N ASP A 18 4.84 -6.06 -10.19
CA ASP A 18 5.61 -6.78 -9.16
C ASP A 18 7.05 -6.99 -9.64
N HIS A 19 8.01 -7.00 -8.71
CA HIS A 19 9.40 -7.33 -9.00
C HIS A 19 9.60 -8.83 -9.30
N SER A 20 8.66 -9.67 -8.89
CA SER A 20 8.60 -11.08 -9.25
C SER A 20 7.68 -11.25 -10.46
N GLU A 21 8.26 -11.13 -11.67
CA GLU A 21 7.52 -11.32 -12.92
C GLU A 21 6.74 -12.63 -12.91
N LYS A 22 7.36 -13.73 -12.44
CA LYS A 22 6.72 -15.04 -12.35
C LYS A 22 5.44 -15.03 -11.50
N ARG A 23 5.44 -14.37 -10.33
CA ARG A 23 4.24 -14.28 -9.46
C ARG A 23 3.16 -13.42 -10.11
N ALA A 24 3.56 -12.30 -10.70
CA ALA A 24 2.62 -11.42 -11.39
C ALA A 24 1.96 -12.13 -12.59
N GLU A 25 2.75 -12.85 -13.39
CA GLU A 25 2.27 -13.64 -14.53
C GLU A 25 1.31 -14.75 -14.10
N GLN A 26 1.68 -15.53 -13.08
CA GLN A 26 0.82 -16.61 -12.56
C GLN A 26 -0.54 -16.09 -12.12
N LEU A 27 -0.58 -15.01 -11.35
CA LEU A 27 -1.83 -14.40 -10.91
C LEU A 27 -2.63 -13.82 -12.07
N ALA A 28 -1.98 -13.13 -13.00
CA ALA A 28 -2.63 -12.60 -14.19
C ALA A 28 -3.26 -13.70 -15.04
N ASN A 29 -2.53 -14.78 -15.28
CA ASN A 29 -3.02 -15.93 -16.06
C ASN A 29 -4.21 -16.61 -15.37
N GLU A 30 -4.14 -16.85 -14.06
CA GLU A 30 -5.24 -17.43 -13.29
C GLU A 30 -6.51 -16.59 -13.44
N LEU A 31 -6.41 -15.28 -13.20
CA LEU A 31 -7.55 -14.37 -13.24
C LEU A 31 -8.11 -14.20 -14.66
N THR A 32 -7.23 -14.18 -15.67
CA THR A 32 -7.66 -14.09 -17.07
C THR A 32 -8.39 -15.35 -17.51
N HIS A 33 -7.94 -16.55 -17.09
CA HIS A 33 -8.67 -17.80 -17.33
C HIS A 33 -10.05 -17.83 -16.65
N ALA A 34 -10.20 -17.11 -15.54
CA ALA A 34 -11.49 -16.89 -14.88
C ALA A 34 -12.36 -15.81 -15.54
N GLY A 35 -11.92 -15.23 -16.66
CA GLY A 35 -12.67 -14.23 -17.44
C GLY A 35 -12.41 -12.77 -17.07
N ALA A 36 -11.42 -12.50 -16.22
CA ALA A 36 -11.06 -11.12 -15.83
C ALA A 36 -10.12 -10.47 -16.87
N ASP A 37 -10.15 -9.15 -16.96
CA ASP A 37 -9.23 -8.36 -17.79
C ASP A 37 -8.03 -7.89 -16.94
N VAL A 38 -6.98 -8.72 -16.92
CA VAL A 38 -5.78 -8.49 -16.11
C VAL A 38 -4.53 -8.57 -16.98
N ARG A 39 -3.61 -7.66 -16.76
CA ARG A 39 -2.27 -7.66 -17.35
C ARG A 39 -1.23 -7.66 -16.23
N HIS A 40 0.00 -8.00 -16.55
CA HIS A 40 1.13 -7.90 -15.64
C HIS A 40 2.32 -7.24 -16.31
N VAL A 41 3.18 -6.67 -15.50
CA VAL A 41 4.45 -6.08 -15.93
C VAL A 41 5.47 -6.17 -14.80
N TYR A 42 6.74 -6.37 -15.15
CA TYR A 42 7.84 -6.26 -14.19
C TYR A 42 7.92 -4.83 -13.65
N PHE A 43 8.18 -4.71 -12.34
CA PHE A 43 8.27 -3.43 -11.69
C PHE A 43 9.28 -3.44 -10.54
N SER A 44 10.22 -2.50 -10.59
CA SER A 44 11.19 -2.24 -9.51
C SER A 44 10.90 -0.88 -8.88
N ALA A 45 10.49 -0.87 -7.60
CA ALA A 45 10.17 0.36 -6.88
C ALA A 45 11.41 1.23 -6.57
N THR A 46 12.61 0.67 -6.67
CA THR A 46 13.87 1.39 -6.45
C THR A 46 14.41 2.06 -7.73
N GLU A 47 13.76 1.80 -8.88
CA GLU A 47 14.17 2.31 -10.17
C GLU A 47 13.10 3.24 -10.77
N LEU A 48 13.37 4.54 -10.84
CA LEU A 48 12.41 5.51 -11.40
C LEU A 48 12.04 5.22 -12.85
N GLN A 49 12.97 4.65 -13.63
CA GLN A 49 12.69 4.24 -15.00
C GLN A 49 11.61 3.16 -15.07
N SER A 50 11.65 2.18 -14.15
CA SER A 50 10.62 1.14 -14.05
C SER A 50 9.23 1.71 -13.71
N CYS A 51 9.19 2.77 -12.89
CA CYS A 51 7.94 3.49 -12.63
C CYS A 51 7.34 4.09 -13.91
N LYS A 52 8.17 4.69 -14.77
CA LYS A 52 7.72 5.26 -16.05
C LYS A 52 7.22 4.17 -16.99
N GLU A 53 7.96 3.06 -17.10
CA GLU A 53 7.60 1.92 -17.93
C GLU A 53 6.26 1.30 -17.52
N LEU A 54 5.97 1.22 -16.23
CA LEU A 54 4.67 0.78 -15.71
C LEU A 54 3.53 1.69 -16.20
N ILE A 55 3.71 3.00 -16.14
CA ILE A 55 2.69 3.96 -16.60
C ILE A 55 2.50 3.87 -18.11
N ASP A 56 3.60 3.84 -18.87
CA ASP A 56 3.56 3.72 -20.33
C ASP A 56 2.88 2.40 -20.75
N PHE A 57 3.22 1.28 -20.10
CA PHE A 57 2.55 -0.01 -20.32
C PHE A 57 1.04 0.05 -20.04
N SER A 58 0.66 0.62 -18.90
CA SER A 58 -0.76 0.74 -18.52
C SER A 58 -1.56 1.60 -19.50
N MET A 59 -0.95 2.67 -20.00
CA MET A 59 -1.56 3.54 -21.01
C MET A 59 -1.66 2.86 -22.39
N ASN A 60 -0.68 2.03 -22.75
CA ASN A 60 -0.74 1.27 -24.01
C ASN A 60 -1.84 0.22 -23.99
N GLU A 61 -2.05 -0.46 -22.85
CA GLU A 61 -3.08 -1.51 -22.71
C GLU A 61 -4.50 -0.94 -22.60
N TYR A 62 -4.69 0.13 -21.81
CA TYR A 62 -6.03 0.56 -21.42
C TYR A 62 -6.37 2.00 -21.83
N GLN A 63 -5.41 2.79 -22.32
CA GLN A 63 -5.57 4.20 -22.74
C GLN A 63 -6.04 5.14 -21.63
N ARG A 64 -6.12 4.65 -20.39
CA ARG A 64 -6.55 5.41 -19.22
C ARG A 64 -6.04 4.77 -17.93
N ILE A 65 -5.93 5.57 -16.89
CA ILE A 65 -5.67 5.13 -15.51
C ILE A 65 -6.68 5.88 -14.62
N ASP A 66 -7.58 5.14 -13.99
CA ASP A 66 -8.60 5.68 -13.08
C ASP A 66 -8.17 5.59 -11.63
N VAL A 67 -7.42 4.53 -11.30
CA VAL A 67 -6.98 4.25 -9.93
C VAL A 67 -5.50 3.87 -9.93
N LEU A 68 -4.73 4.49 -9.04
CA LEU A 68 -3.38 4.07 -8.68
C LEU A 68 -3.39 3.53 -7.24
N ILE A 69 -2.92 2.30 -7.05
CA ILE A 69 -2.75 1.71 -5.73
C ILE A 69 -1.26 1.53 -5.46
N ASN A 70 -0.70 2.39 -4.61
CA ASN A 70 0.69 2.32 -4.17
C ASN A 70 0.79 1.36 -3.00
N ASN A 71 0.94 0.06 -3.28
CA ASN A 71 0.99 -1.00 -2.27
C ASN A 71 2.42 -1.50 -1.99
N VAL A 72 3.36 -1.28 -2.90
CA VAL A 72 4.74 -1.75 -2.73
C VAL A 72 5.40 -1.04 -1.56
N GLY A 73 6.13 -1.79 -0.75
CA GLY A 73 6.88 -1.27 0.38
C GLY A 73 7.40 -2.40 1.27
N GLY A 74 8.34 -2.07 2.12
CA GLY A 74 8.95 -3.01 3.04
C GLY A 74 10.21 -2.45 3.68
N THR A 75 10.89 -3.30 4.46
CA THR A 75 12.16 -2.96 5.08
C THR A 75 13.05 -4.21 5.20
N ASP A 76 14.35 -4.00 5.33
CA ASP A 76 15.29 -5.05 5.73
C ASP A 76 15.44 -5.05 7.27
N PRO A 77 14.89 -6.06 7.98
CA PRO A 77 14.91 -6.10 9.43
C PRO A 77 16.32 -6.28 10.02
N LYS A 78 17.34 -6.56 9.19
CA LYS A 78 18.73 -6.65 9.63
C LYS A 78 19.45 -5.31 9.58
N ARG A 79 18.96 -4.37 8.78
CA ARG A 79 19.56 -3.06 8.57
C ARG A 79 18.75 -1.93 9.21
N ASP A 80 17.43 -2.06 9.25
CA ASP A 80 16.50 -1.07 9.81
C ASP A 80 16.16 -1.40 11.27
N LEU A 81 17.08 -1.09 12.13
CA LEU A 81 17.00 -1.37 13.57
C LEU A 81 16.54 -0.12 14.35
N SER A 82 16.80 -0.12 15.68
CA SER A 82 16.61 1.06 16.52
C SER A 82 17.52 2.21 16.07
N ILE A 83 17.17 3.44 16.40
CA ILE A 83 17.90 4.66 15.97
C ILE A 83 19.41 4.60 16.27
N GLU A 84 19.79 3.92 17.34
CA GLU A 84 21.18 3.75 17.75
C GLU A 84 21.94 2.74 16.86
N LYS A 85 21.23 1.75 16.29
CA LYS A 85 21.82 0.56 15.64
C LYS A 85 21.50 0.47 14.15
N LEU A 86 20.65 1.34 13.63
CA LEU A 86 20.26 1.29 12.21
C LEU A 86 21.49 1.49 11.30
N ASP A 87 21.49 0.81 10.17
CA ASP A 87 22.46 1.08 9.11
C ASP A 87 22.03 2.31 8.31
N ILE A 88 22.67 3.46 8.57
CA ILE A 88 22.33 4.71 7.88
C ILE A 88 22.53 4.63 6.36
N ASN A 89 23.39 3.73 5.86
CA ASN A 89 23.56 3.52 4.42
C ASN A 89 22.36 2.84 3.76
N TYR A 90 21.40 2.32 4.55
CA TYR A 90 20.12 1.80 4.06
C TYR A 90 19.08 2.90 3.81
N PHE A 91 19.34 4.14 4.21
CA PHE A 91 18.39 5.25 4.14
C PHE A 91 17.83 5.45 2.74
N ASP A 92 18.68 5.62 1.74
CA ASP A 92 18.26 5.91 0.36
C ASP A 92 17.40 4.77 -0.22
N GLU A 93 17.82 3.51 -0.01
CA GLU A 93 17.07 2.34 -0.46
C GLU A 93 15.68 2.26 0.20
N ALA A 94 15.62 2.42 1.54
CA ALA A 94 14.37 2.38 2.31
C ALA A 94 13.40 3.49 1.86
N PHE A 95 13.88 4.71 1.66
CA PHE A 95 13.06 5.83 1.24
C PHE A 95 12.65 5.74 -0.23
N HIS A 96 13.51 5.24 -1.12
CA HIS A 96 13.14 4.97 -2.51
C HIS A 96 12.02 3.94 -2.58
N LEU A 97 12.16 2.82 -1.89
CA LEU A 97 11.18 1.74 -1.88
C LEU A 97 9.80 2.19 -1.37
N ASN A 98 9.76 2.95 -0.27
CA ASN A 98 8.50 3.22 0.43
C ASN A 98 7.86 4.57 0.06
N LEU A 99 8.65 5.64 -0.12
CA LEU A 99 8.15 7.00 -0.27
C LEU A 99 8.40 7.58 -1.66
N CYS A 100 9.64 7.52 -2.18
CA CYS A 100 9.97 8.16 -3.45
C CYS A 100 9.21 7.50 -4.61
N CYS A 101 9.12 6.17 -4.63
CA CYS A 101 8.33 5.44 -5.62
C CYS A 101 6.85 5.88 -5.60
N THR A 102 6.23 5.91 -4.41
CA THR A 102 4.84 6.37 -4.23
C THR A 102 4.64 7.79 -4.74
N MET A 103 5.58 8.69 -4.43
CA MET A 103 5.54 10.08 -4.88
C MET A 103 5.68 10.18 -6.40
N TYR A 104 6.64 9.47 -6.99
CA TYR A 104 6.92 9.52 -8.42
C TYR A 104 5.77 8.94 -9.24
N LEU A 105 5.24 7.77 -8.88
CA LEU A 105 4.07 7.18 -9.53
C LEU A 105 2.86 8.12 -9.46
N SER A 106 2.60 8.71 -8.30
CA SER A 106 1.52 9.69 -8.14
C SER A 106 1.73 10.90 -9.05
N GLN A 107 2.96 11.42 -9.16
CA GLN A 107 3.30 12.52 -10.05
C GLN A 107 3.02 12.18 -11.52
N GLN A 108 3.34 10.96 -11.96
CA GLN A 108 3.14 10.52 -13.35
C GLN A 108 1.66 10.31 -13.71
N VAL A 109 0.84 9.78 -12.80
CA VAL A 109 -0.58 9.52 -13.12
C VAL A 109 -1.46 10.77 -13.03
N ILE A 110 -1.11 11.77 -12.23
CA ILE A 110 -1.93 12.98 -12.04
C ILE A 110 -2.29 13.70 -13.34
N PRO A 111 -1.37 13.93 -14.30
CA PRO A 111 -1.72 14.51 -15.59
C PRO A 111 -2.73 13.65 -16.39
N ILE A 112 -2.55 12.33 -16.37
CA ILE A 112 -3.41 11.36 -17.05
C ILE A 112 -4.83 11.41 -16.44
N MET A 113 -4.92 11.29 -15.12
CA MET A 113 -6.18 11.36 -14.39
C MET A 113 -6.88 12.71 -14.61
N THR A 114 -6.13 13.82 -14.64
CA THR A 114 -6.67 15.15 -14.91
C THR A 114 -7.29 15.21 -16.31
N ALA A 115 -6.62 14.68 -17.32
CA ALA A 115 -7.11 14.63 -18.69
C ALA A 115 -8.36 13.74 -18.83
N ASN A 116 -8.48 12.70 -18.01
CA ASN A 116 -9.62 11.79 -17.96
C ASN A 116 -10.79 12.31 -17.10
N GLY A 117 -10.71 13.53 -16.55
CA GLY A 117 -11.76 14.15 -15.74
C GLY A 117 -11.72 13.79 -14.25
N GLY A 118 -10.69 13.14 -13.78
CA GLY A 118 -10.46 12.80 -12.39
C GLY A 118 -9.83 11.42 -12.20
N GLY A 119 -9.59 11.06 -10.94
CA GLY A 119 -9.00 9.78 -10.60
C GLY A 119 -8.90 9.56 -9.09
N ASN A 120 -8.28 8.45 -8.72
CA ASN A 120 -8.18 8.05 -7.33
C ASN A 120 -6.81 7.41 -7.01
N ILE A 121 -6.18 7.87 -5.95
CA ILE A 121 -4.91 7.34 -5.48
C ILE A 121 -5.13 6.74 -4.08
N VAL A 122 -4.75 5.48 -3.90
CA VAL A 122 -4.79 4.81 -2.60
C VAL A 122 -3.36 4.38 -2.24
N ASN A 123 -2.84 4.95 -1.17
CA ASN A 123 -1.51 4.66 -0.67
C ASN A 123 -1.56 3.66 0.49
N VAL A 124 -0.72 2.63 0.46
CA VAL A 124 -0.58 1.71 1.60
C VAL A 124 0.56 2.21 2.49
N ALA A 125 0.17 2.82 3.61
CA ALA A 125 1.04 3.25 4.68
C ALA A 125 1.33 2.10 5.67
N SER A 126 1.32 2.37 6.96
CA SER A 126 1.42 1.43 8.08
C SER A 126 1.04 2.14 9.37
N ILE A 127 0.63 1.41 10.39
CA ILE A 127 0.54 1.94 11.76
C ILE A 127 1.91 2.43 12.25
N SER A 128 3.03 1.86 11.79
CA SER A 128 4.39 2.34 12.11
C SER A 128 4.65 3.78 11.60
N GLY A 129 3.81 4.32 10.71
CA GLY A 129 3.83 5.74 10.34
C GLY A 129 3.00 6.63 11.26
N LEU A 130 2.24 6.04 12.19
CA LEU A 130 1.39 6.73 13.18
C LEU A 130 1.92 6.58 14.60
N THR A 131 2.56 5.47 14.88
CA THR A 131 3.15 5.08 16.18
C THR A 131 4.62 4.75 15.98
N ALA A 132 5.29 4.31 17.04
CA ALA A 132 6.69 3.92 16.98
C ALA A 132 6.87 2.47 17.45
N ASP A 133 7.77 1.76 16.78
CA ASP A 133 8.21 0.42 17.13
C ASP A 133 9.63 0.44 17.71
N ALA A 134 10.07 -0.68 18.27
CA ALA A 134 11.42 -0.82 18.78
C ALA A 134 12.51 -0.82 17.69
N ASN A 135 12.16 -1.25 16.49
CA ASN A 135 12.99 -1.28 15.27
C ASN A 135 12.18 -0.78 14.08
N GLY A 136 12.79 -0.70 12.88
CA GLY A 136 12.09 -0.22 11.69
C GLY A 136 12.00 1.31 11.63
N THR A 137 13.03 1.99 12.11
CA THR A 137 13.09 3.46 12.22
C THR A 137 12.91 4.14 10.87
N LEU A 138 13.60 3.66 9.81
CA LEU A 138 13.49 4.22 8.47
C LEU A 138 12.15 3.88 7.82
N TYR A 139 11.67 2.67 8.05
CA TYR A 139 10.36 2.24 7.58
C TYR A 139 9.25 3.12 8.17
N GLY A 140 9.20 3.25 9.50
CA GLY A 140 8.22 4.10 10.18
C GLY A 140 8.27 5.56 9.68
N ALA A 141 9.47 6.14 9.58
CA ALA A 141 9.66 7.49 9.07
C ALA A 141 9.17 7.63 7.60
N SER A 142 9.48 6.65 6.75
CA SER A 142 9.02 6.65 5.35
C SER A 142 7.51 6.52 5.23
N LYS A 143 6.86 5.68 6.06
CA LYS A 143 5.40 5.50 6.10
C LYS A 143 4.67 6.71 6.68
N ALA A 144 5.27 7.42 7.63
CA ALA A 144 4.79 8.75 8.05
C ALA A 144 4.84 9.76 6.90
N GLY A 145 5.90 9.71 6.08
CA GLY A 145 6.02 10.49 4.85
C GLY A 145 4.89 10.19 3.86
N VAL A 146 4.52 8.92 3.65
CA VAL A 146 3.39 8.51 2.80
C VAL A 146 2.07 9.06 3.30
N ILE A 147 1.82 9.02 4.62
CA ILE A 147 0.62 9.60 5.25
C ILE A 147 0.54 11.10 4.98
N ASN A 148 1.65 11.81 5.13
CA ASN A 148 1.66 13.25 4.88
C ASN A 148 1.54 13.57 3.37
N LEU A 149 2.24 12.83 2.49
CA LEU A 149 2.13 12.95 1.03
C LEU A 149 0.67 12.79 0.56
N THR A 150 -0.08 11.85 1.15
CA THR A 150 -1.51 11.64 0.87
C THR A 150 -2.32 12.92 1.07
N LYS A 151 -2.07 13.66 2.16
CA LYS A 151 -2.75 14.94 2.43
C LYS A 151 -2.37 16.02 1.42
N TYR A 152 -1.10 16.10 1.04
CA TYR A 152 -0.63 17.05 0.02
C TYR A 152 -1.29 16.80 -1.33
N ILE A 153 -1.31 15.54 -1.81
CA ILE A 153 -1.95 15.17 -3.08
C ILE A 153 -3.45 15.51 -3.02
N ALA A 154 -4.15 15.12 -1.96
CA ALA A 154 -5.58 15.40 -1.79
C ALA A 154 -5.87 16.91 -1.84
N THR A 155 -5.08 17.73 -1.14
CA THR A 155 -5.24 19.18 -1.08
C THR A 155 -4.95 19.83 -2.42
N GLN A 156 -3.85 19.45 -3.09
CA GLN A 156 -3.40 20.08 -4.32
C GLN A 156 -4.22 19.66 -5.55
N MET A 157 -4.73 18.42 -5.55
CA MET A 157 -5.38 17.82 -6.73
C MET A 157 -6.89 17.67 -6.60
N GLY A 158 -7.47 17.94 -5.42
CA GLY A 158 -8.91 17.78 -5.20
C GLY A 158 -9.80 18.58 -6.15
N LYS A 159 -9.39 19.80 -6.52
CA LYS A 159 -10.12 20.63 -7.51
C LYS A 159 -10.03 20.10 -8.95
N LYS A 160 -9.14 19.15 -9.22
CA LYS A 160 -9.05 18.40 -10.47
C LYS A 160 -9.83 17.09 -10.42
N ASN A 161 -10.70 16.90 -9.42
CA ASN A 161 -11.46 15.69 -9.18
C ASN A 161 -10.58 14.45 -8.95
N ILE A 162 -9.40 14.64 -8.34
CA ILE A 162 -8.50 13.55 -7.94
C ILE A 162 -8.54 13.43 -6.42
N ARG A 163 -8.95 12.25 -5.92
CA ARG A 163 -8.92 11.91 -4.50
C ARG A 163 -7.61 11.17 -4.19
N CYS A 164 -7.12 11.34 -2.96
CA CYS A 164 -5.98 10.58 -2.47
C CYS A 164 -6.22 10.22 -1.01
N ASN A 165 -6.17 8.92 -0.69
CA ASN A 165 -6.32 8.42 0.67
C ASN A 165 -5.24 7.38 0.98
N ALA A 166 -5.02 7.12 2.25
CA ALA A 166 -4.12 6.08 2.71
C ALA A 166 -4.86 5.01 3.51
N VAL A 167 -4.34 3.79 3.45
CA VAL A 167 -4.66 2.70 4.39
C VAL A 167 -3.42 2.47 5.24
N ALA A 168 -3.59 2.37 6.56
CA ALA A 168 -2.53 2.07 7.50
C ALA A 168 -2.81 0.71 8.19
N PRO A 169 -2.31 -0.40 7.63
CA PRO A 169 -2.48 -1.71 8.23
C PRO A 169 -1.69 -1.86 9.52
N GLY A 170 -2.22 -2.65 10.46
CA GLY A 170 -1.48 -3.27 11.54
C GLY A 170 -0.73 -4.53 11.08
N LEU A 171 -0.61 -5.52 11.98
CA LEU A 171 -0.08 -6.81 11.59
C LEU A 171 -1.11 -7.58 10.77
N VAL A 172 -0.71 -7.91 9.53
CA VAL A 172 -1.51 -8.68 8.58
C VAL A 172 -0.77 -9.99 8.26
N LEU A 173 -1.49 -11.11 8.30
CA LEU A 173 -0.95 -12.46 8.09
C LEU A 173 -0.64 -12.73 6.60
N THR A 174 0.30 -11.97 6.06
CA THR A 174 0.84 -12.21 4.72
C THR A 174 1.83 -13.39 4.75
N PRO A 175 2.12 -14.06 3.62
CA PRO A 175 3.18 -15.07 3.56
C PRO A 175 4.51 -14.56 4.14
N ALA A 176 4.90 -13.33 3.82
CA ALA A 176 6.12 -12.72 4.37
C ALA A 176 6.06 -12.53 5.90
N ALA A 177 4.91 -12.18 6.46
CA ALA A 177 4.73 -12.06 7.91
C ALA A 177 4.81 -13.44 8.58
N LEU A 178 4.18 -14.45 7.98
CA LEU A 178 4.21 -15.84 8.48
C LEU A 178 5.63 -16.43 8.47
N ASP A 179 6.41 -16.12 7.43
CA ASP A 179 7.78 -16.60 7.29
C ASP A 179 8.78 -15.90 8.25
N ASN A 180 8.52 -14.64 8.59
CA ASN A 180 9.46 -13.80 9.35
C ASN A 180 9.10 -13.60 10.83
N LEU A 181 7.84 -13.86 11.23
CA LEU A 181 7.37 -13.69 12.60
C LEU A 181 7.04 -15.04 13.23
N ASN A 182 7.71 -15.37 14.31
CA ASN A 182 7.38 -16.55 15.09
C ASN A 182 6.01 -16.39 15.81
N GLU A 183 5.50 -17.48 16.35
CA GLU A 183 4.19 -17.54 17.00
C GLU A 183 4.13 -16.62 18.23
N ASP A 184 5.20 -16.54 19.02
CA ASP A 184 5.24 -15.70 20.22
C ASP A 184 5.05 -14.23 19.88
N VAL A 185 5.71 -13.73 18.82
CA VAL A 185 5.55 -12.34 18.36
C VAL A 185 4.11 -12.11 17.85
N ARG A 186 3.54 -13.05 17.10
CA ARG A 186 2.14 -12.94 16.64
C ARG A 186 1.17 -12.92 17.81
N ASN A 187 1.39 -13.72 18.85
CA ASN A 187 0.59 -13.74 20.07
C ASN A 187 0.70 -12.43 20.87
N ILE A 188 1.86 -11.79 20.88
CA ILE A 188 2.01 -10.45 21.48
C ILE A 188 1.14 -9.44 20.76
N PHE A 189 1.17 -9.41 19.41
CA PHE A 189 0.30 -8.54 18.63
C PHE A 189 -1.18 -8.84 18.87
N LEU A 190 -1.57 -10.13 18.82
CA LEU A 190 -2.94 -10.55 19.07
C LEU A 190 -3.44 -10.10 20.45
N GLY A 191 -2.60 -10.22 21.47
CA GLY A 191 -2.91 -9.78 22.82
C GLY A 191 -3.09 -8.26 22.97
N GLN A 192 -2.65 -7.47 21.98
CA GLN A 192 -2.84 -6.02 21.95
C GLN A 192 -3.94 -5.59 20.97
N CYS A 193 -4.50 -6.49 20.17
CA CYS A 193 -5.64 -6.19 19.32
C CYS A 193 -6.95 -6.19 20.14
N ALA A 194 -7.87 -5.30 19.80
CA ALA A 194 -9.23 -5.33 20.35
C ALA A 194 -10.08 -6.42 19.69
N THR A 195 -9.72 -6.85 18.47
CA THR A 195 -10.32 -8.01 17.80
C THR A 195 -9.68 -9.31 18.30
N PRO A 196 -10.42 -10.45 18.34
CA PRO A 196 -9.88 -11.73 18.76
C PRO A 196 -9.07 -12.46 17.67
N TYR A 197 -8.65 -11.76 16.64
CA TYR A 197 -7.86 -12.28 15.51
C TYR A 197 -6.94 -11.19 14.94
N LEU A 198 -5.87 -11.62 14.27
CA LEU A 198 -5.00 -10.77 13.46
C LEU A 198 -5.59 -10.56 12.06
N GLY A 199 -5.25 -9.44 11.42
CA GLY A 199 -5.76 -9.12 10.09
C GLY A 199 -5.28 -10.05 9.00
N GLU A 200 -6.15 -10.30 8.02
CA GLU A 200 -5.83 -11.02 6.78
C GLU A 200 -5.63 -10.01 5.63
N PRO A 201 -4.92 -10.39 4.53
CA PRO A 201 -4.75 -9.52 3.37
C PRO A 201 -6.07 -9.00 2.78
N GLU A 202 -7.15 -9.75 2.92
CA GLU A 202 -8.50 -9.44 2.45
C GLU A 202 -9.11 -8.27 3.21
N ASP A 203 -8.80 -8.09 4.49
CA ASP A 203 -9.30 -6.96 5.31
C ASP A 203 -8.75 -5.63 4.78
N VAL A 204 -7.45 -5.63 4.43
CA VAL A 204 -6.81 -4.47 3.83
C VAL A 204 -7.31 -4.25 2.40
N ALA A 205 -7.46 -5.31 1.61
CA ALA A 205 -7.96 -5.26 0.25
C ALA A 205 -9.38 -4.69 0.17
N ALA A 206 -10.26 -5.04 1.12
CA ALA A 206 -11.62 -4.51 1.22
C ALA A 206 -11.62 -2.99 1.43
N THR A 207 -10.77 -2.49 2.33
CA THR A 207 -10.63 -1.05 2.59
C THR A 207 -10.05 -0.31 1.38
N ILE A 208 -9.05 -0.89 0.69
CA ILE A 208 -8.48 -0.31 -0.54
C ILE A 208 -9.57 -0.22 -1.61
N ALA A 209 -10.35 -1.29 -1.85
CA ALA A 209 -11.42 -1.31 -2.85
C ALA A 209 -12.50 -0.26 -2.55
N PHE A 210 -12.92 -0.14 -1.28
CA PHE A 210 -13.85 0.91 -0.85
C PHE A 210 -13.30 2.31 -1.16
N LEU A 211 -12.06 2.61 -0.76
CA LEU A 211 -11.44 3.91 -1.02
C LEU A 211 -11.24 4.17 -2.52
N ALA A 212 -11.00 3.14 -3.33
CA ALA A 212 -10.89 3.22 -4.78
C ALA A 212 -12.24 3.46 -5.47
N SER A 213 -13.36 3.12 -4.86
CA SER A 213 -14.70 3.18 -5.43
C SER A 213 -15.36 4.58 -5.32
N ASN A 214 -16.51 4.73 -5.96
CA ASN A 214 -17.36 5.90 -5.83
C ASN A 214 -18.07 6.00 -4.47
N ASP A 215 -18.14 4.94 -3.68
CA ASP A 215 -18.69 4.97 -2.34
C ASP A 215 -17.88 5.89 -1.41
N ALA A 216 -16.57 6.06 -1.70
CA ALA A 216 -15.69 6.98 -1.01
C ALA A 216 -15.59 8.37 -1.67
N ARG A 217 -16.55 8.77 -2.52
CA ARG A 217 -16.48 10.01 -3.34
C ARG A 217 -16.25 11.30 -2.53
N TYR A 218 -16.62 11.33 -1.27
CA TYR A 218 -16.44 12.51 -0.38
C TYR A 218 -15.31 12.32 0.63
N ILE A 219 -14.51 11.26 0.48
CA ILE A 219 -13.37 10.94 1.34
C ILE A 219 -12.08 11.24 0.56
N THR A 220 -11.29 12.21 1.04
CA THR A 220 -9.96 12.52 0.50
C THR A 220 -9.05 13.07 1.60
N GLY A 221 -7.75 12.80 1.52
CA GLY A 221 -6.73 13.20 2.49
C GLY A 221 -6.77 12.39 3.78
N GLN A 222 -7.55 11.31 3.86
CA GLN A 222 -7.71 10.52 5.06
C GLN A 222 -6.74 9.34 5.09
N THR A 223 -6.39 8.90 6.31
CA THR A 223 -5.69 7.64 6.57
C THR A 223 -6.64 6.75 7.37
N ILE A 224 -7.04 5.65 6.77
CA ILE A 224 -7.90 4.65 7.42
C ILE A 224 -6.99 3.58 8.05
N VAL A 225 -7.08 3.45 9.36
CA VAL A 225 -6.33 2.43 10.11
C VAL A 225 -7.10 1.10 10.04
N VAL A 226 -6.37 0.01 9.72
CA VAL A 226 -6.90 -1.35 9.61
C VAL A 226 -5.99 -2.26 10.43
N ASP A 227 -6.19 -2.29 11.74
CA ASP A 227 -5.25 -2.85 12.71
C ASP A 227 -5.90 -3.66 13.84
N GLY A 228 -7.18 -3.97 13.74
CA GLY A 228 -7.91 -4.68 14.79
C GLY A 228 -8.02 -3.91 16.12
N GLY A 229 -7.86 -2.58 16.08
CA GLY A 229 -7.92 -1.73 17.26
C GLY A 229 -6.61 -1.64 18.05
N LEU A 230 -5.50 -2.11 17.47
CA LEU A 230 -4.18 -2.11 18.11
C LEU A 230 -3.74 -0.70 18.55
N THR A 231 -4.04 0.33 17.77
CA THR A 231 -3.55 1.71 18.02
C THR A 231 -4.55 2.61 18.74
N VAL A 232 -5.76 2.14 19.05
CA VAL A 232 -6.84 3.03 19.56
C VAL A 232 -7.13 2.86 21.06
N HIS A 233 -6.63 1.82 21.71
CA HIS A 233 -6.89 1.60 23.13
C HIS A 233 -5.84 2.23 24.04
N ASN A 234 -6.24 2.53 25.25
CA ASN A 234 -5.30 2.97 26.28
C ASN A 234 -4.46 1.77 26.76
N PRO A 235 -3.12 1.85 26.78
CA PRO A 235 -2.25 0.72 27.19
C PRO A 235 -2.48 0.24 28.63
N THR A 236 -3.24 0.99 29.47
CA THR A 236 -3.63 0.56 30.82
C THR A 236 -4.87 -0.35 30.83
N VAL A 237 -5.55 -0.50 29.69
CA VAL A 237 -6.71 -1.40 29.58
C VAL A 237 -6.21 -2.82 29.34
N ALA A 238 -6.61 -3.76 30.20
CA ALA A 238 -6.40 -5.18 29.92
C ALA A 238 -7.45 -5.61 28.87
N LEU A 239 -6.97 -6.06 27.73
CA LEU A 239 -7.82 -6.70 26.72
C LEU A 239 -7.97 -8.17 27.10
N SER A 240 -9.18 -8.54 27.56
CA SER A 240 -9.55 -9.89 28.03
C SER A 240 -10.27 -10.69 26.94
#